data_10e152042bf05d39056fbba3e88a9cd9
#
_entry.id   10e152042bf05d39056fbba3e88a9cd9
#
_cell.length_a   1.000
_cell.length_b   1.000
_cell.length_c   1.000
_cell.angle_alpha   90.00
_cell.angle_beta   90.00
_cell.angle_gamma   90.00
#
_symmetry.space_group_name_H-M   'P 1'
#
loop_
_entity.id
_entity.type
_entity.pdbx_description
1 polymer ?
#
loop_
_entity_poly.entity_id
_entity_poly.type
_entity_poly.pdbx_seq_one_letter_code
_entity_poly.pdbx_strand_id
1 'polypeptide(L)'
;MTTLDPSDIRILEAVQDDGRLTNQALADQVGMSTSPSWRKVRKLEEDGVIQGYRATLGRKAIGLGVLAFVRIKIDSHSEAEAEQFAAELMSLDEVITCYSIAGDADFLLQVVSHDLDTYADFAMSTLRRLPRIKEMQTTFVLKETKSFTGFPLKHARSVKTGA
;
A
#
# COMPACT_ATOMS: atom_id res chain seq x y z
N MET A 1 4.81 1.92 23.09
CA MET A 1 3.35 2.21 22.96
C MET A 1 3.20 3.63 22.48
N THR A 2 2.80 3.85 21.24
CA THR A 2 2.54 5.18 20.73
C THR A 2 1.08 5.51 20.96
N THR A 3 0.83 6.41 21.92
CA THR A 3 -0.51 6.95 22.15
C THR A 3 -0.61 8.23 21.33
N LEU A 4 -1.47 8.25 20.31
CA LEU A 4 -1.70 9.45 19.52
C LEU A 4 -2.56 10.44 20.32
N ASP A 5 -2.07 11.64 20.50
CA ASP A 5 -2.82 12.74 21.08
C ASP A 5 -3.54 13.58 19.99
N PRO A 6 -4.45 14.50 20.35
CA PRO A 6 -5.15 15.31 19.35
C PRO A 6 -4.23 16.16 18.45
N SER A 7 -3.02 16.53 18.91
CA SER A 7 -2.08 17.28 18.09
C SER A 7 -1.34 16.35 17.09
N ASP A 8 -1.10 15.10 17.47
CA ASP A 8 -0.57 14.09 16.56
C ASP A 8 -1.55 13.83 15.42
N ILE A 9 -2.84 13.70 15.72
CA ILE A 9 -3.89 13.52 14.70
C ILE A 9 -3.89 14.68 13.70
N ARG A 10 -3.86 15.94 14.18
CA ARG A 10 -3.82 17.10 13.27
C ARG A 10 -2.56 17.11 12.40
N ILE A 11 -1.40 16.74 12.96
CA ILE A 11 -0.16 16.62 12.18
C ILE A 11 -0.30 15.54 11.13
N LEU A 12 -0.81 14.37 11.49
CA LEU A 12 -0.99 13.25 10.54
C LEU A 12 -1.99 13.60 9.42
N GLU A 13 -3.09 14.31 9.75
CA GLU A 13 -4.04 14.82 8.74
C GLU A 13 -3.34 15.75 7.75
N ALA A 14 -2.58 16.73 8.27
CA ALA A 14 -1.88 17.71 7.42
C ALA A 14 -0.82 17.05 6.51
N VAL A 15 0.03 16.18 7.06
CA VAL A 15 1.10 15.52 6.26
C VAL A 15 0.55 14.43 5.33
N GLN A 16 -0.60 13.83 5.65
CA GLN A 16 -1.27 12.87 4.76
C GLN A 16 -1.88 13.59 3.55
N ASP A 17 -2.36 14.82 3.73
CA ASP A 17 -2.92 15.66 2.67
C ASP A 17 -1.80 16.26 1.79
N ASP A 18 -0.75 16.83 2.42
CA ASP A 18 0.43 17.34 1.72
C ASP A 18 1.73 16.97 2.43
N GLY A 19 2.39 15.93 1.94
CA GLY A 19 3.70 15.49 2.45
C GLY A 19 4.88 16.43 2.12
N ARG A 20 4.64 17.56 1.44
CA ARG A 20 5.66 18.55 1.06
C ARG A 20 5.62 19.82 1.91
N LEU A 21 4.75 19.87 2.91
CA LEU A 21 4.67 21.01 3.83
C LEU A 21 6.05 21.31 4.45
N THR A 22 6.41 22.60 4.47
CA THR A 22 7.55 23.02 5.27
C THR A 22 7.21 22.93 6.76
N ASN A 23 8.21 22.82 7.63
CA ASN A 23 8.00 22.78 9.08
C ASN A 23 7.21 24.00 9.58
N GLN A 24 7.41 25.17 8.97
CA GLN A 24 6.67 26.40 9.31
C GLN A 24 5.20 26.27 8.87
N ALA A 25 4.95 25.89 7.62
CA ALA A 25 3.59 25.72 7.09
C ALA A 25 2.79 24.69 7.88
N LEU A 26 3.42 23.55 8.22
CA LEU A 26 2.81 22.54 9.06
C LEU A 26 2.46 23.11 10.45
N ALA A 27 3.40 23.79 11.10
CA ALA A 27 3.18 24.36 12.43
C ALA A 27 2.01 25.35 12.44
N ASP A 28 1.95 26.23 11.44
CA ASP A 28 0.86 27.20 11.27
C ASP A 28 -0.49 26.49 11.06
N GLN A 29 -0.52 25.46 10.19
CA GLN A 29 -1.74 24.71 9.90
C GLN A 29 -2.28 23.95 11.12
N VAL A 30 -1.41 23.38 11.95
CA VAL A 30 -1.83 22.60 13.13
C VAL A 30 -1.98 23.44 14.41
N GLY A 31 -1.72 24.76 14.34
CA GLY A 31 -1.83 25.69 15.47
C GLY A 31 -0.76 25.45 16.54
N MET A 32 0.49 25.20 16.13
CA MET A 32 1.62 24.93 17.03
C MET A 32 2.82 25.81 16.69
N SER A 33 3.79 25.90 17.63
CA SER A 33 5.11 26.46 17.31
C SER A 33 5.92 25.47 16.48
N THR A 34 6.81 25.96 15.63
CA THR A 34 7.60 25.15 14.67
C THR A 34 8.42 24.03 15.36
N SER A 35 9.13 24.35 16.44
CA SER A 35 9.99 23.38 17.12
C SER A 35 9.21 22.22 17.79
N PRO A 36 8.12 22.43 18.54
CA PRO A 36 7.28 21.34 19.02
C PRO A 36 6.64 20.51 17.90
N SER A 37 6.15 21.16 16.84
CA SER A 37 5.56 20.47 15.68
C SER A 37 6.58 19.52 15.05
N TRP A 38 7.78 20.01 14.75
CA TRP A 38 8.83 19.20 14.16
C TRP A 38 9.25 18.02 15.04
N ARG A 39 9.36 18.21 16.37
CA ARG A 39 9.66 17.10 17.29
C ARG A 39 8.60 16.01 17.27
N LYS A 40 7.33 16.39 17.13
CA LYS A 40 6.23 15.43 17.02
C LYS A 40 6.29 14.65 15.70
N VAL A 41 6.56 15.31 14.56
CA VAL A 41 6.74 14.65 13.28
C VAL A 41 7.86 13.61 13.38
N ARG A 42 9.03 14.00 13.87
CA ARG A 42 10.16 13.09 14.08
C ARG A 42 9.78 11.88 14.94
N LYS A 43 9.08 12.12 16.03
CA LYS A 43 8.61 11.02 16.89
C LYS A 43 7.65 10.08 16.15
N LEU A 44 6.73 10.61 15.36
CA LEU A 44 5.80 9.81 14.56
C LEU A 44 6.51 8.99 13.46
N GLU A 45 7.60 9.52 12.90
CA GLU A 45 8.49 8.80 11.99
C GLU A 45 9.27 7.69 12.73
N GLU A 46 9.90 8.00 13.85
CA GLU A 46 10.66 7.06 14.67
C GLU A 46 9.78 5.92 15.22
N ASP A 47 8.55 6.25 15.61
CA ASP A 47 7.55 5.27 16.07
C ASP A 47 6.91 4.47 14.91
N GLY A 48 7.28 4.74 13.64
CA GLY A 48 6.78 4.06 12.45
C GLY A 48 5.32 4.36 12.11
N VAL A 49 4.73 5.40 12.71
CA VAL A 49 3.37 5.86 12.38
C VAL A 49 3.38 6.55 11.01
N ILE A 50 4.39 7.38 10.75
CA ILE A 50 4.71 7.89 9.42
C ILE A 50 5.77 6.96 8.83
N GLN A 51 5.40 6.19 7.81
CA GLN A 51 6.29 5.21 7.17
C GLN A 51 7.10 5.81 6.03
N GLY A 52 6.81 7.04 5.62
CA GLY A 52 7.51 7.75 4.57
C GLY A 52 6.62 8.68 3.76
N TYR A 53 7.23 9.37 2.82
CA TYR A 53 6.58 10.34 1.93
C TYR A 53 6.78 9.88 0.49
N ARG A 54 5.71 9.76 -0.27
CA ARG A 54 5.75 9.31 -1.67
C ARG A 54 4.91 10.21 -2.55
N ALA A 55 5.40 10.47 -3.76
CA ALA A 55 4.61 11.14 -4.77
C ALA A 55 3.48 10.21 -5.26
N THR A 56 2.27 10.74 -5.37
CA THR A 56 1.17 10.04 -6.03
C THR A 56 1.29 10.26 -7.54
N LEU A 57 1.44 9.17 -8.29
CA LEU A 57 1.60 9.22 -9.74
C LEU A 57 0.29 8.88 -10.43
N GLY A 58 0.00 9.60 -11.51
CA GLY A 58 -1.11 9.26 -12.40
C GLY A 58 -0.76 8.03 -13.25
N ARG A 59 -1.25 6.85 -12.89
CA ARG A 59 -0.94 5.58 -13.55
C ARG A 59 -1.01 5.66 -15.09
N LYS A 60 -2.11 6.19 -15.62
CA LYS A 60 -2.28 6.35 -17.07
C LYS A 60 -1.31 7.37 -17.68
N ALA A 61 -0.93 8.40 -16.93
CA ALA A 61 0.01 9.42 -17.41
C ALA A 61 1.44 8.89 -17.59
N ILE A 62 1.79 7.82 -16.85
CA ILE A 62 3.07 7.12 -16.99
C ILE A 62 2.97 5.87 -17.88
N GLY A 63 1.88 5.73 -18.66
CA GLY A 63 1.73 4.68 -19.67
C GLY A 63 1.19 3.35 -19.15
N LEU A 64 0.85 3.21 -17.86
CA LEU A 64 0.29 1.96 -17.31
C LEU A 64 -1.23 1.97 -17.48
N GLY A 65 -1.72 1.56 -18.67
CA GLY A 65 -3.12 1.60 -19.05
C GLY A 65 -4.00 0.60 -18.30
N VAL A 66 -3.47 -0.57 -18.01
CA VAL A 66 -4.17 -1.69 -17.36
C VAL A 66 -3.93 -1.69 -15.86
N LEU A 67 -4.99 -1.96 -15.09
CA LEU A 67 -4.97 -2.33 -13.69
C LEU A 67 -5.85 -3.56 -13.53
N ALA A 68 -5.32 -4.60 -12.92
CA ALA A 68 -6.05 -5.83 -12.66
C ALA A 68 -5.89 -6.26 -11.20
N PHE A 69 -6.94 -6.90 -10.66
CA PHE A 69 -6.85 -7.70 -9.46
C PHE A 69 -6.69 -9.16 -9.84
N VAL A 70 -5.67 -9.82 -9.31
CA VAL A 70 -5.41 -11.24 -9.56
C VAL A 70 -5.56 -11.99 -8.24
N ARG A 71 -6.50 -12.92 -8.20
CA ARG A 71 -6.65 -13.86 -7.09
C ARG A 71 -5.89 -15.13 -7.43
N ILE A 72 -5.07 -15.59 -6.49
CA ILE A 72 -4.28 -16.80 -6.64
C ILE A 72 -4.61 -17.76 -5.50
N LYS A 73 -4.88 -19.00 -5.87
CA LYS A 73 -4.96 -20.11 -4.95
C LYS A 73 -3.74 -20.99 -5.17
N ILE A 74 -3.06 -21.35 -4.08
CA ILE A 74 -1.89 -22.23 -4.15
C ILE A 74 -2.19 -23.62 -3.60
N ASP A 75 -1.44 -24.59 -4.05
CA ASP A 75 -1.38 -25.92 -3.47
C ASP A 75 -0.16 -25.95 -2.52
N SER A 76 -0.36 -25.47 -1.31
CA SER A 76 0.67 -25.42 -0.27
C SER A 76 0.24 -26.22 0.94
N HIS A 77 1.18 -26.97 1.52
CA HIS A 77 0.97 -27.77 2.70
C HIS A 77 1.65 -27.20 3.94
N SER A 78 2.36 -26.06 3.81
CA SER A 78 3.05 -25.42 4.93
C SER A 78 3.06 -23.89 4.81
N GLU A 79 3.13 -23.23 5.97
CA GLU A 79 3.27 -21.77 6.07
C GLU A 79 4.57 -21.27 5.38
N ALA A 80 5.68 -21.97 5.56
CA ALA A 80 6.95 -21.62 4.93
C ALA A 80 6.89 -21.61 3.40
N GLU A 81 6.12 -22.51 2.80
CA GLU A 81 5.90 -22.53 1.36
C GLU A 81 5.05 -21.35 0.88
N ALA A 82 4.06 -20.96 1.67
CA ALA A 82 3.24 -19.78 1.37
C ALA A 82 4.05 -18.47 1.49
N GLU A 83 4.93 -18.37 2.50
CA GLU A 83 5.83 -17.23 2.67
C GLU A 83 6.85 -17.13 1.52
N GLN A 84 7.42 -18.25 1.10
CA GLN A 84 8.32 -18.27 -0.07
C GLN A 84 7.60 -17.82 -1.33
N PHE A 85 6.40 -18.31 -1.56
CA PHE A 85 5.57 -17.90 -2.72
C PHE A 85 5.24 -16.41 -2.67
N ALA A 86 4.88 -15.87 -1.48
CA ALA A 86 4.66 -14.44 -1.30
C ALA A 86 5.92 -13.62 -1.63
N ALA A 87 7.11 -14.08 -1.25
CA ALA A 87 8.37 -13.42 -1.59
C ALA A 87 8.62 -13.41 -3.11
N GLU A 88 8.30 -14.49 -3.81
CA GLU A 88 8.37 -14.55 -5.28
C GLU A 88 7.43 -13.53 -5.92
N LEU A 89 6.17 -13.45 -5.45
CA LEU A 89 5.20 -12.46 -5.94
C LEU A 89 5.65 -11.01 -5.71
N MET A 90 6.25 -10.73 -4.54
CA MET A 90 6.74 -9.38 -4.21
C MET A 90 7.98 -8.97 -5.03
N SER A 91 8.67 -9.90 -5.68
CA SER A 91 9.81 -9.60 -6.55
C SER A 91 9.42 -9.17 -7.96
N LEU A 92 8.13 -9.26 -8.32
CA LEU A 92 7.62 -8.92 -9.66
C LEU A 92 7.26 -7.43 -9.72
N ASP A 93 7.86 -6.69 -10.63
CA ASP A 93 7.68 -5.25 -10.78
C ASP A 93 6.24 -4.85 -11.16
N GLU A 94 5.54 -5.70 -11.90
CA GLU A 94 4.15 -5.50 -12.28
C GLU A 94 3.18 -5.63 -11.10
N VAL A 95 3.61 -6.29 -10.00
CA VAL A 95 2.81 -6.50 -8.79
C VAL A 95 3.01 -5.31 -7.84
N ILE A 96 2.09 -4.37 -7.84
CA ILE A 96 2.18 -3.16 -7.01
C ILE A 96 1.65 -3.35 -5.58
N THR A 97 0.80 -4.36 -5.34
CA THR A 97 0.38 -4.79 -4.00
C THR A 97 0.14 -6.30 -3.98
N CYS A 98 0.42 -6.91 -2.83
CA CYS A 98 0.16 -8.32 -2.57
C CYS A 98 -0.42 -8.46 -1.15
N TYR A 99 -1.57 -9.13 -1.04
CA TYR A 99 -2.22 -9.42 0.23
C TYR A 99 -2.40 -10.92 0.37
N SER A 100 -2.03 -11.48 1.54
CA SER A 100 -2.56 -12.77 1.96
C SER A 100 -3.98 -12.58 2.44
N ILE A 101 -4.91 -13.39 1.94
CA ILE A 101 -6.34 -13.25 2.24
C ILE A 101 -6.91 -14.56 2.75
N ALA A 102 -8.01 -14.46 3.49
CA ALA A 102 -8.81 -15.62 3.88
C ALA A 102 -10.04 -15.73 2.96
N GLY A 103 -10.38 -16.93 2.53
CA GLY A 103 -11.54 -17.19 1.69
C GLY A 103 -11.23 -18.14 0.53
N ASP A 104 -11.78 -17.86 -0.64
CA ASP A 104 -11.67 -18.72 -1.83
C ASP A 104 -10.26 -18.71 -2.47
N ALA A 105 -9.43 -17.74 -2.15
CA ALA A 105 -8.07 -17.63 -2.62
C ALA A 105 -7.13 -17.32 -1.45
N ASP A 106 -5.83 -17.56 -1.65
CA ASP A 106 -4.78 -17.34 -0.65
C ASP A 106 -4.12 -15.97 -0.82
N PHE A 107 -4.06 -15.47 -2.05
CA PHE A 107 -3.45 -14.17 -2.37
C PHE A 107 -4.34 -13.31 -3.25
N LEU A 108 -4.31 -12.01 -2.99
CA LEU A 108 -4.90 -10.97 -3.82
C LEU A 108 -3.80 -9.99 -4.23
N LEU A 109 -3.57 -9.88 -5.54
CA LEU A 109 -2.59 -8.97 -6.12
C LEU A 109 -3.28 -7.79 -6.80
N GLN A 110 -2.63 -6.63 -6.79
CA GLN A 110 -2.85 -5.58 -7.78
C GLN A 110 -1.70 -5.62 -8.79
N VAL A 111 -2.04 -5.75 -10.05
CA VAL A 111 -1.10 -5.85 -11.16
C VAL A 111 -1.35 -4.70 -12.13
N VAL A 112 -0.27 -4.05 -12.58
CA VAL A 112 -0.31 -3.00 -13.59
C VAL A 112 0.40 -3.43 -14.86
N SER A 113 -0.07 -2.93 -16.00
CA SER A 113 0.56 -3.18 -17.30
C SER A 113 0.27 -2.03 -18.27
N HIS A 114 1.03 -1.93 -19.35
CA HIS A 114 0.80 -0.95 -20.41
C HIS A 114 -0.55 -1.16 -21.09
N ASP A 115 -0.83 -2.38 -21.54
CA ASP A 115 -2.02 -2.81 -22.26
C ASP A 115 -2.40 -4.25 -21.91
N LEU A 116 -3.43 -4.76 -22.56
CA LEU A 116 -3.93 -6.12 -22.32
C LEU A 116 -2.99 -7.19 -22.88
N ASP A 117 -2.29 -6.92 -23.98
CA ASP A 117 -1.37 -7.88 -24.60
C ASP A 117 -0.15 -8.08 -23.70
N THR A 118 0.44 -6.98 -23.21
CA THR A 118 1.53 -7.01 -22.21
C THR A 118 1.09 -7.71 -20.93
N TYR A 119 -0.14 -7.47 -20.47
CA TYR A 119 -0.69 -8.19 -19.33
C TYR A 119 -0.82 -9.68 -19.59
N ALA A 120 -1.33 -10.07 -20.76
CA ALA A 120 -1.50 -11.48 -21.12
C ALA A 120 -0.15 -12.21 -21.15
N ASP A 121 0.87 -11.58 -21.74
CA ASP A 121 2.23 -12.10 -21.74
C ASP A 121 2.78 -12.30 -20.33
N PHE A 122 2.65 -11.30 -19.47
CA PHE A 122 3.05 -11.39 -18.05
C PHE A 122 2.29 -12.51 -17.32
N ALA A 123 0.98 -12.57 -17.47
CA ALA A 123 0.16 -13.57 -16.81
C ALA A 123 0.52 -15.01 -17.24
N MET A 124 0.78 -15.23 -18.54
CA MET A 124 1.04 -16.55 -19.10
C MET A 124 2.50 -16.99 -18.96
N SER A 125 3.44 -16.05 -19.12
CA SER A 125 4.87 -16.37 -19.12
C SER A 125 5.52 -16.26 -17.75
N THR A 126 4.96 -15.47 -16.85
CA THR A 126 5.52 -15.20 -15.51
C THR A 126 4.60 -15.75 -14.42
N LEU A 127 3.43 -15.16 -14.19
CA LEU A 127 2.58 -15.55 -13.07
C LEU A 127 2.21 -17.03 -13.11
N ARG A 128 1.68 -17.50 -14.25
CA ARG A 128 1.22 -18.89 -14.37
C ARG A 128 2.33 -19.92 -14.29
N ARG A 129 3.59 -19.52 -14.43
CA ARG A 129 4.77 -20.40 -14.31
C ARG A 129 5.30 -20.48 -12.90
N LEU A 130 4.84 -19.65 -11.99
CA LEU A 130 5.20 -19.77 -10.58
C LEU A 130 4.78 -21.14 -10.06
N PRO A 131 5.62 -21.80 -9.26
CA PRO A 131 5.30 -23.11 -8.71
C PRO A 131 4.06 -23.02 -7.81
N ARG A 132 3.31 -24.13 -7.72
CA ARG A 132 2.21 -24.31 -6.78
C ARG A 132 0.92 -23.53 -7.08
N ILE A 133 0.81 -22.82 -8.17
CA ILE A 133 -0.47 -22.19 -8.54
C ILE A 133 -1.48 -23.28 -8.90
N LYS A 134 -2.55 -23.37 -8.08
CA LYS A 134 -3.69 -24.24 -8.33
C LYS A 134 -4.74 -23.55 -9.19
N GLU A 135 -5.02 -22.29 -8.87
CA GLU A 135 -6.03 -21.49 -9.57
C GLU A 135 -5.59 -20.02 -9.62
N MET A 136 -5.86 -19.37 -10.73
CA MET A 136 -5.61 -17.95 -10.93
C MET A 136 -6.81 -17.31 -11.61
N GLN A 137 -7.34 -16.24 -11.01
CA GLN A 137 -8.46 -15.50 -11.57
C GLN A 137 -8.10 -14.02 -11.67
N THR A 138 -8.25 -13.46 -12.87
CA THR A 138 -8.03 -12.03 -13.15
C THR A 138 -9.34 -11.27 -13.22
N THR A 139 -9.38 -10.09 -12.61
CA THR A 139 -10.47 -9.12 -12.71
C THR A 139 -9.89 -7.78 -13.13
N PHE A 140 -10.24 -7.29 -14.32
CA PHE A 140 -9.78 -6.00 -14.83
C PHE A 140 -10.59 -4.85 -14.24
N VAL A 141 -9.89 -3.78 -13.85
CA VAL A 141 -10.52 -2.54 -13.40
C VAL A 141 -10.94 -1.72 -14.62
N LEU A 142 -12.24 -1.59 -14.84
CA LEU A 142 -12.79 -0.77 -15.92
C LEU A 142 -12.65 0.73 -15.63
N LYS A 143 -12.92 1.11 -14.38
CA LYS A 143 -12.85 2.50 -13.92
C LYS A 143 -12.52 2.54 -12.43
N GLU A 144 -11.54 3.34 -12.07
CA GLU A 144 -11.30 3.70 -10.68
C GLU A 144 -12.24 4.82 -10.28
N THR A 145 -13.19 4.54 -9.37
CA THR A 145 -14.20 5.51 -8.94
C THR A 145 -13.75 6.32 -7.73
N LYS A 146 -12.82 5.79 -6.95
CA LYS A 146 -12.18 6.45 -5.81
C LYS A 146 -10.79 5.88 -5.63
N SER A 147 -9.80 6.74 -5.70
CA SER A 147 -8.41 6.40 -5.35
C SER A 147 -8.20 6.45 -3.84
N PHE A 148 -7.19 5.75 -3.35
CA PHE A 148 -6.76 5.89 -1.96
C PHE A 148 -6.15 7.29 -1.76
N THR A 149 -6.75 8.07 -0.86
CA THR A 149 -6.30 9.44 -0.52
C THR A 149 -5.80 9.56 0.91
N GLY A 150 -5.79 8.45 1.67
CA GLY A 150 -5.36 8.42 3.06
C GLY A 150 -6.36 7.74 3.98
N PHE A 151 -5.95 7.52 5.22
CA PHE A 151 -6.77 6.90 6.26
C PHE A 151 -7.68 7.91 6.96
N PRO A 152 -8.91 7.53 7.35
CA PRO A 152 -9.81 8.39 8.11
C PRO A 152 -9.35 8.51 9.57
N LEU A 153 -8.47 9.46 9.88
CA LEU A 153 -7.78 9.59 11.17
C LEU A 153 -8.71 9.87 12.35
N LYS A 154 -9.93 10.38 12.10
CA LYS A 154 -10.96 10.50 13.15
C LYS A 154 -11.34 9.16 13.81
N HIS A 155 -11.01 8.04 13.16
CA HIS A 155 -11.19 6.69 13.68
C HIS A 155 -9.88 6.08 14.22
N ALA A 156 -8.76 6.80 14.09
CA ALA A 156 -7.48 6.32 14.61
C ALA A 156 -7.55 6.19 16.15
N ARG A 157 -7.10 5.04 16.64
CA ARG A 157 -7.00 4.75 18.08
C ARG A 157 -5.54 4.49 18.41
N SER A 158 -5.17 4.75 19.65
CA SER A 158 -3.89 4.28 20.19
C SER A 158 -3.81 2.76 20.07
N VAL A 159 -2.90 2.28 19.25
CA VAL A 159 -2.64 0.84 19.11
C VAL A 159 -1.39 0.48 19.90
N LYS A 160 -1.47 -0.58 20.71
CA LYS A 160 -0.27 -1.21 21.27
C LYS A 160 0.49 -1.83 20.13
N THR A 161 1.64 -1.27 19.77
CA THR A 161 2.55 -1.94 18.84
C THR A 161 3.07 -3.18 19.56
N GLY A 162 2.59 -4.35 19.17
CA GLY A 162 3.15 -5.63 19.62
C GLY A 162 4.57 -5.75 19.07
N ALA A 163 5.47 -6.18 19.89
CA ALA A 163 6.81 -6.58 19.50
C ALA A 163 6.75 -7.85 18.64
#